data_ccbfe9b5e44da1c0e30ac65f55b7d86c
#
_entry.id   ccbfe9b5e44da1c0e30ac65f55b7d86c
#
_cell.length_a   1.000
_cell.length_b   1.000
_cell.length_c   1.000
_cell.angle_alpha   90.00
_cell.angle_beta   90.00
_cell.angle_gamma   90.00
#
_symmetry.space_group_name_H-M   'P 1'
#
loop_
_entity.id
_entity.type
_entity.pdbx_description
1 polymer ?
#
loop_
_entity_poly.entity_id
_entity_poly.type
_entity_poly.pdbx_seq_one_letter_code
_entity_poly.pdbx_strand_id
1 'polypeptide(L)'
;RVAGYSDLRSVDAPPLGKPSRSLTLGIGMDMMRGYVWTLGGQAYPKADTIDLARNETVDIVFANRSMMHMAHPMHLHGNLFAIAGADGGIVLKDTVLVGPTVSMPVRLHAANPGRWLLHCHNDYHMMSGMMRELQIRA
;
A
#
# COMPACT_ATOMS: atom_id res chain seq x y z
N ARG A 1 26.62 4.72 -0.64
CA ARG A 1 25.29 5.05 -1.14
C ARG A 1 24.38 3.85 -0.90
N VAL A 2 23.20 4.07 -0.35
CA VAL A 2 22.17 3.05 -0.19
C VAL A 2 21.31 3.05 -1.47
N ALA A 3 21.05 1.88 -2.06
CA ALA A 3 20.19 1.75 -3.23
C ALA A 3 18.74 2.04 -2.87
N GLY A 4 18.07 2.88 -3.66
CA GLY A 4 16.63 3.15 -3.59
C GLY A 4 15.87 2.46 -4.71
N TYR A 5 14.55 2.61 -4.74
CA TYR A 5 13.72 2.04 -5.83
C TYR A 5 14.10 2.58 -7.20
N SER A 6 14.54 3.84 -7.28
CA SER A 6 15.03 4.45 -8.52
C SER A 6 16.30 3.82 -9.10
N ASP A 7 17.00 2.99 -8.34
CA ASP A 7 18.19 2.27 -8.78
C ASP A 7 17.88 0.84 -9.25
N LEU A 8 16.62 0.40 -9.14
CA LEU A 8 16.18 -0.96 -9.38
C LEU A 8 15.21 -1.04 -10.57
N ARG A 9 15.11 -2.20 -11.17
CA ARG A 9 14.13 -2.52 -12.22
C ARG A 9 13.78 -4.00 -12.18
N SER A 10 12.50 -4.32 -12.26
CA SER A 10 12.05 -5.71 -12.44
C SER A 10 12.33 -6.18 -13.86
N VAL A 11 12.84 -7.40 -14.02
CA VAL A 11 13.25 -7.97 -15.32
C VAL A 11 12.02 -8.23 -16.17
N ASP A 12 10.98 -8.86 -15.60
CA ASP A 12 9.79 -9.34 -16.30
C ASP A 12 8.53 -8.62 -15.83
N ALA A 13 8.59 -7.29 -15.68
CA ALA A 13 7.43 -6.52 -15.29
C ALA A 13 6.43 -6.43 -16.46
N PRO A 14 5.15 -6.84 -16.26
CA PRO A 14 4.14 -6.70 -17.28
C PRO A 14 3.82 -5.22 -17.52
N PRO A 15 3.37 -4.84 -18.72
CA PRO A 15 2.89 -3.49 -18.95
C PRO A 15 1.69 -3.21 -18.05
N LEU A 16 1.76 -2.11 -17.30
CA LEU A 16 0.65 -1.67 -16.47
C LEU A 16 -0.34 -0.86 -17.29
N GLY A 17 -1.61 -1.19 -17.17
CA GLY A 17 -2.69 -0.43 -17.77
C GLY A 17 -2.79 0.99 -17.18
N LYS A 18 -3.57 1.86 -17.85
CA LYS A 18 -3.94 3.17 -17.29
C LYS A 18 -4.79 2.96 -16.04
N PRO A 19 -4.52 3.67 -14.93
CA PRO A 19 -5.33 3.53 -13.72
C PRO A 19 -6.75 4.06 -13.95
N SER A 20 -7.74 3.33 -13.43
CA SER A 20 -9.16 3.73 -13.47
C SER A 20 -9.46 4.83 -12.46
N ARG A 21 -8.74 4.79 -11.33
CA ARG A 21 -8.90 5.73 -10.21
C ARG A 21 -7.65 5.78 -9.34
N SER A 22 -7.62 6.75 -8.44
CA SER A 22 -6.59 6.88 -7.40
C SER A 22 -7.22 6.82 -6.01
N LEU A 23 -6.56 6.14 -5.08
CA LEU A 23 -6.92 6.02 -3.68
C LEU A 23 -5.83 6.63 -2.82
N THR A 24 -6.16 7.52 -1.91
CA THR A 24 -5.21 8.00 -0.91
C THR A 24 -5.48 7.32 0.42
N LEU A 25 -4.50 6.55 0.91
CA LEU A 25 -4.54 5.87 2.19
C LEU A 25 -3.61 6.58 3.18
N GLY A 26 -4.19 7.46 4.00
CA GLY A 26 -3.46 8.14 5.06
C GLY A 26 -3.04 7.14 6.15
N ILE A 27 -1.76 7.15 6.50
CA ILE A 27 -1.21 6.42 7.64
C ILE A 27 -1.27 7.36 8.85
N GLY A 28 -1.95 6.94 9.91
CA GLY A 28 -2.15 7.77 11.09
C GLY A 28 -2.44 6.95 12.34
N MET A 29 -2.56 7.67 13.45
CA MET A 29 -2.93 7.10 14.75
C MET A 29 -4.14 7.86 15.32
N ASP A 30 -5.11 7.12 15.83
CA ASP A 30 -6.27 7.69 16.53
C ASP A 30 -5.91 7.91 18.02
N MET A 31 -5.41 9.09 18.30
CA MET A 31 -5.00 9.50 19.66
C MET A 31 -6.14 9.51 20.67
N MET A 32 -7.40 9.62 20.21
CA MET A 32 -8.59 9.63 21.09
C MET A 32 -8.95 8.24 21.60
N ARG A 33 -8.50 7.19 20.89
CA ARG A 33 -8.76 5.79 21.23
C ARG A 33 -7.55 5.08 21.83
N GLY A 34 -6.50 5.82 22.17
CA GLY A 34 -5.25 5.26 22.67
C GLY A 34 -4.32 4.81 21.56
N TYR A 35 -3.72 3.62 21.68
CA TYR A 35 -2.78 3.09 20.69
C TYR A 35 -3.54 2.37 19.56
N VAL A 36 -4.26 3.14 18.75
CA VAL A 36 -5.01 2.63 17.59
C VAL A 36 -4.43 3.23 16.32
N TRP A 37 -3.86 2.39 15.47
CA TRP A 37 -3.34 2.80 14.18
C TRP A 37 -4.41 2.67 13.08
N THR A 38 -4.36 3.59 12.12
CA THR A 38 -5.35 3.67 11.05
C THR A 38 -4.69 3.64 9.67
N LEU A 39 -5.41 3.09 8.70
CA LEU A 39 -5.09 3.16 7.29
C LEU A 39 -6.29 3.74 6.53
N GLY A 40 -6.11 4.92 5.90
CA GLY A 40 -7.21 5.66 5.29
C GLY A 40 -8.21 6.20 6.33
N GLY A 41 -7.74 6.54 7.55
CA GLY A 41 -8.57 7.06 8.64
C GLY A 41 -9.42 5.99 9.35
N GLN A 42 -9.26 4.72 9.00
CA GLN A 42 -10.05 3.61 9.56
C GLN A 42 -9.13 2.55 10.17
N ALA A 43 -9.61 1.87 11.21
CA ALA A 43 -8.91 0.80 11.91
C ALA A 43 -9.63 -0.55 11.74
N TYR A 44 -8.87 -1.58 11.37
CA TYR A 44 -9.39 -2.96 11.35
C TYR A 44 -9.80 -3.42 12.77
N PRO A 45 -10.85 -4.25 12.92
CA PRO A 45 -11.66 -4.88 11.90
C PRO A 45 -12.87 -4.04 11.39
N LYS A 46 -13.04 -2.80 11.85
CA LYS A 46 -14.18 -1.95 11.49
C LYS A 46 -13.93 -1.11 10.22
N ALA A 47 -12.79 -1.31 9.57
CA ALA A 47 -12.45 -0.62 8.33
C ALA A 47 -13.26 -1.18 7.15
N ASP A 48 -13.73 -0.30 6.27
CA ASP A 48 -14.42 -0.71 5.04
C ASP A 48 -13.49 -1.48 4.11
N THR A 49 -14.02 -2.46 3.41
CA THR A 49 -13.31 -3.19 2.37
C THR A 49 -13.07 -2.29 1.15
N ILE A 50 -11.91 -2.41 0.54
CA ILE A 50 -11.59 -1.77 -0.74
C ILE A 50 -11.94 -2.74 -1.86
N ASP A 51 -13.01 -2.44 -2.59
CA ASP A 51 -13.46 -3.27 -3.70
C ASP A 51 -12.74 -2.91 -5.00
N LEU A 52 -12.24 -3.92 -5.70
CA LEU A 52 -11.60 -3.82 -7.02
C LEU A 52 -12.21 -4.86 -7.96
N ALA A 53 -12.34 -4.50 -9.24
CA ALA A 53 -12.66 -5.47 -10.27
C ALA A 53 -11.41 -6.27 -10.66
N ARG A 54 -11.60 -7.49 -11.16
CA ARG A 54 -10.48 -8.27 -11.73
C ARG A 54 -9.84 -7.49 -12.88
N ASN A 55 -8.52 -7.47 -12.90
CA ASN A 55 -7.69 -6.74 -13.86
C ASN A 55 -7.85 -5.20 -13.80
N GLU A 56 -8.55 -4.68 -12.79
CA GLU A 56 -8.56 -3.24 -12.56
C GLU A 56 -7.15 -2.76 -12.19
N THR A 57 -6.74 -1.63 -12.77
CA THR A 57 -5.50 -0.96 -12.39
C THR A 57 -5.86 0.29 -11.61
N VAL A 58 -5.26 0.46 -10.42
CA VAL A 58 -5.50 1.61 -9.56
C VAL A 58 -4.18 2.19 -9.07
N ASP A 59 -4.14 3.51 -8.88
CA ASP A 59 -3.05 4.15 -8.16
C ASP A 59 -3.42 4.24 -6.68
N ILE A 60 -2.48 3.89 -5.81
CA ILE A 60 -2.59 4.02 -4.36
C ILE A 60 -1.49 4.96 -3.89
N VAL A 61 -1.85 5.95 -3.09
CA VAL A 61 -0.89 6.84 -2.44
C VAL A 61 -0.94 6.57 -0.94
N PHE A 62 0.11 5.98 -0.39
CA PHE A 62 0.29 5.88 1.05
C PHE A 62 0.83 7.21 1.56
N ALA A 63 0.01 7.96 2.28
CA ALA A 63 0.39 9.26 2.83
C ALA A 63 0.72 9.13 4.33
N ASN A 64 2.00 9.07 4.66
CA ASN A 64 2.42 9.01 6.07
C ASN A 64 2.31 10.40 6.71
N ARG A 65 1.22 10.61 7.42
CA ARG A 65 0.94 11.83 8.17
C ARG A 65 1.08 11.63 9.68
N SER A 66 1.69 10.51 10.09
CA SER A 66 1.92 10.21 11.49
C SER A 66 2.92 11.20 12.09
N MET A 67 2.55 11.79 13.22
CA MET A 67 3.44 12.66 14.01
C MET A 67 4.58 11.88 14.71
N MET A 68 4.53 10.56 14.69
CA MET A 68 5.53 9.69 15.33
C MET A 68 6.83 9.58 14.54
N HIS A 69 6.94 10.23 13.37
CA HIS A 69 8.15 10.21 12.52
C HIS A 69 8.71 8.79 12.25
N MET A 70 7.83 7.82 12.11
CA MET A 70 8.17 6.42 11.87
C MET A 70 7.97 6.04 10.42
N ALA A 71 8.78 5.11 9.93
CA ALA A 71 8.55 4.46 8.64
C ALA A 71 7.59 3.27 8.80
N HIS A 72 6.79 3.02 7.77
CA HIS A 72 5.82 1.92 7.75
C HIS A 72 6.05 1.04 6.53
N PRO A 73 6.46 -0.23 6.70
CA PRO A 73 6.50 -1.21 5.62
C PRO A 73 5.06 -1.67 5.33
N MET A 74 4.51 -1.19 4.20
CA MET A 74 3.15 -1.53 3.78
C MET A 74 3.18 -2.76 2.89
N HIS A 75 2.50 -3.82 3.32
CA HIS A 75 2.48 -5.12 2.67
C HIS A 75 1.08 -5.45 2.12
N LEU A 76 1.04 -6.05 0.93
CA LEU A 76 -0.17 -6.55 0.29
C LEU A 76 -0.05 -8.04 0.01
N HIS A 77 -1.00 -8.81 0.51
CA HIS A 77 -1.10 -10.23 0.18
C HIS A 77 -1.57 -10.45 -1.27
N GLY A 78 -1.08 -11.51 -1.88
CA GLY A 78 -1.58 -12.08 -3.13
C GLY A 78 -1.41 -11.26 -4.39
N ASN A 79 -0.96 -10.01 -4.30
CA ASN A 79 -0.71 -9.10 -5.42
C ASN A 79 0.56 -8.29 -5.19
N LEU A 80 1.02 -7.56 -6.20
CA LEU A 80 2.24 -6.76 -6.13
C LEU A 80 1.95 -5.29 -6.43
N PHE A 81 2.65 -4.42 -5.72
CA PHE A 81 2.75 -3.01 -6.07
C PHE A 81 3.79 -2.81 -7.17
N ALA A 82 3.48 -1.95 -8.12
CA ALA A 82 4.43 -1.43 -9.07
C ALA A 82 4.84 -0.02 -8.65
N ILE A 83 6.15 0.20 -8.57
CA ILE A 83 6.79 1.44 -8.17
C ILE A 83 7.64 1.94 -9.33
N ALA A 84 7.79 3.26 -9.50
CA ALA A 84 8.72 3.82 -10.46
C ALA A 84 10.16 3.38 -10.14
N GLY A 85 10.82 2.80 -11.13
CA GLY A 85 12.18 2.27 -11.06
C GLY A 85 13.16 3.02 -11.95
N ALA A 86 14.33 2.42 -12.17
CA ALA A 86 15.37 2.97 -13.04
C ALA A 86 14.89 3.06 -14.50
N ASP A 87 15.37 4.07 -15.23
CA ASP A 87 15.20 4.28 -16.67
C ASP A 87 13.74 4.20 -17.16
N GLY A 88 12.80 4.74 -16.35
CA GLY A 88 11.38 4.68 -16.66
C GLY A 88 10.74 3.28 -16.52
N GLY A 89 11.49 2.32 -16.00
CA GLY A 89 10.99 0.98 -15.69
C GLY A 89 10.19 0.96 -14.39
N ILE A 90 9.75 -0.24 -14.00
CA ILE A 90 9.02 -0.46 -12.74
C ILE A 90 9.71 -1.49 -11.87
N VAL A 91 9.51 -1.36 -10.56
CA VAL A 91 9.91 -2.35 -9.56
C VAL A 91 8.64 -2.96 -8.98
N LEU A 92 8.52 -4.28 -9.04
CA LEU A 92 7.42 -5.01 -8.42
C LEU A 92 7.79 -5.44 -7.02
N LYS A 93 6.95 -5.11 -6.04
CA LYS A 93 7.15 -5.41 -4.62
C LYS A 93 5.83 -5.79 -3.97
N ASP A 94 5.86 -6.78 -3.10
CA ASP A 94 4.75 -7.08 -2.19
C ASP A 94 4.74 -6.16 -0.96
N THR A 95 5.89 -5.55 -0.66
CA THR A 95 6.08 -4.66 0.49
C THR A 95 6.83 -3.40 0.07
N VAL A 96 6.31 -2.23 0.45
CA VAL A 96 6.93 -0.93 0.18
C VAL A 96 7.17 -0.18 1.48
N LEU A 97 8.33 0.45 1.62
CA LEU A 97 8.66 1.24 2.79
C LEU A 97 8.17 2.68 2.60
N VAL A 98 7.20 3.08 3.41
CA VAL A 98 6.71 4.47 3.46
C VAL A 98 7.48 5.20 4.57
N GLY A 99 8.39 6.08 4.19
CA GLY A 99 9.20 6.85 5.13
C GLY A 99 8.36 7.84 5.96
N PRO A 100 8.95 8.42 7.01
CA PRO A 100 8.27 9.42 7.83
C PRO A 100 7.98 10.68 7.02
N THR A 101 6.78 11.23 7.18
CA THR A 101 6.31 12.50 6.57
C THR A 101 6.28 12.54 5.04
N VAL A 102 6.39 11.38 4.36
CA VAL A 102 6.35 11.30 2.89
C VAL A 102 5.09 10.61 2.39
N SER A 103 4.80 10.84 1.12
CA SER A 103 3.79 10.09 0.37
C SER A 103 4.49 9.14 -0.59
N MET A 104 4.07 7.86 -0.59
CA MET A 104 4.60 6.81 -1.45
C MET A 104 3.53 6.40 -2.47
N PRO A 105 3.65 6.84 -3.73
CA PRO A 105 2.75 6.40 -4.78
C PRO A 105 3.14 5.00 -5.26
N VAL A 106 2.15 4.15 -5.42
CA VAL A 106 2.27 2.81 -6.00
C VAL A 106 1.12 2.55 -6.96
N ARG A 107 1.32 1.67 -7.93
CA ARG A 107 0.26 1.20 -8.81
C ARG A 107 -0.02 -0.27 -8.51
N LEU A 108 -1.29 -0.63 -8.43
CA LEU A 108 -1.76 -1.99 -8.26
C LEU A 108 -2.54 -2.41 -9.50
N HIS A 109 -2.12 -3.53 -10.11
CA HIS A 109 -2.93 -4.25 -11.07
C HIS A 109 -3.57 -5.46 -10.38
N ALA A 110 -4.89 -5.45 -10.24
CA ALA A 110 -5.67 -6.42 -9.47
C ALA A 110 -5.84 -7.75 -10.24
N ALA A 111 -4.74 -8.45 -10.50
CA ALA A 111 -4.72 -9.64 -11.35
C ALA A 111 -5.21 -10.91 -10.64
N ASN A 112 -5.07 -10.99 -9.31
CA ASN A 112 -5.35 -12.18 -8.52
C ASN A 112 -6.65 -12.00 -7.72
N PRO A 113 -7.80 -12.58 -8.14
CA PRO A 113 -9.06 -12.48 -7.42
C PRO A 113 -8.99 -13.10 -6.02
N GLY A 114 -9.74 -12.53 -5.09
CA GLY A 114 -9.81 -13.01 -3.71
C GLY A 114 -9.96 -11.89 -2.69
N ARG A 115 -9.90 -12.26 -1.42
CA ARG A 115 -9.86 -11.35 -0.28
C ARG A 115 -8.44 -11.29 0.24
N TRP A 116 -7.84 -10.12 0.20
CA TRP A 116 -6.43 -9.90 0.51
C TRP A 116 -6.28 -8.86 1.61
N LEU A 117 -5.29 -9.05 2.47
CA LEU A 117 -4.97 -8.05 3.49
C LEU A 117 -3.91 -7.08 2.98
N LEU A 118 -4.15 -5.81 3.18
CA LEU A 118 -3.21 -4.71 3.02
C LEU A 118 -2.92 -4.14 4.40
N HIS A 119 -1.70 -4.26 4.89
CA HIS A 119 -1.38 -3.88 6.26
C HIS A 119 0.06 -3.38 6.43
N CYS A 120 0.32 -2.70 7.53
CA CYS A 120 1.69 -2.44 7.96
C CYS A 120 2.34 -3.74 8.46
N HIS A 121 3.59 -4.00 8.05
CA HIS A 121 4.34 -5.20 8.51
C HIS A 121 5.11 -4.96 9.82
N ASN A 122 4.84 -3.85 10.52
CA ASN A 122 5.18 -3.71 11.92
C ASN A 122 4.04 -4.32 12.75
N ASP A 123 4.32 -5.38 13.50
CA ASP A 123 3.31 -6.17 14.22
C ASP A 123 2.48 -5.32 15.19
N TYR A 124 3.12 -4.39 15.91
CA TYR A 124 2.39 -3.50 16.84
C TYR A 124 1.38 -2.60 16.12
N HIS A 125 1.73 -2.10 14.93
CA HIS A 125 0.83 -1.26 14.13
C HIS A 125 -0.30 -2.09 13.51
N MET A 126 0.05 -3.24 12.94
CA MET A 126 -0.89 -4.17 12.34
C MET A 126 -1.94 -4.62 13.37
N MET A 127 -1.48 -5.13 14.51
CA MET A 127 -2.35 -5.66 15.59
C MET A 127 -3.22 -4.58 16.24
N SER A 128 -2.80 -3.32 16.16
CA SER A 128 -3.59 -2.18 16.68
C SER A 128 -4.43 -1.46 15.62
N GLY A 129 -4.60 -2.05 14.42
CA GLY A 129 -5.61 -1.62 13.46
C GLY A 129 -5.10 -1.13 12.10
N MET A 130 -3.78 -1.02 11.85
CA MET A 130 -3.25 -0.55 10.55
C MET A 130 -3.38 -1.64 9.48
N MET A 131 -4.62 -1.92 9.09
CA MET A 131 -4.97 -2.97 8.13
C MET A 131 -6.27 -2.62 7.39
N ARG A 132 -6.35 -2.99 6.12
CA ARG A 132 -7.55 -2.96 5.28
C ARG A 132 -7.69 -4.29 4.55
N GLU A 133 -8.91 -4.64 4.23
CA GLU A 133 -9.21 -5.74 3.34
C GLU A 133 -9.41 -5.23 1.91
N LEU A 134 -8.78 -5.87 0.94
CA LEU A 134 -9.04 -5.71 -0.49
C LEU A 134 -9.87 -6.89 -0.98
N GLN A 135 -11.01 -6.61 -1.60
CA GLN A 135 -11.82 -7.61 -2.29
C GLN A 135 -11.63 -7.44 -3.79
N ILE A 136 -10.91 -8.35 -4.44
CA ILE A 136 -10.80 -8.40 -5.90
C ILE A 136 -11.85 -9.40 -6.40
N ARG A 137 -12.85 -8.89 -7.12
CA ARG A 137 -13.95 -9.72 -7.64
C ARG A 137 -13.47 -10.56 -8.83
N ALA A 138 -14.05 -11.76 -8.99
CA ALA A 138 -13.74 -12.65 -10.12
C ALA A 138 -14.24 -12.09 -11.46
#